data_53ccedacc0b49483b8e2fc4051f7a94a
#
_entry.id   53ccedacc0b49483b8e2fc4051f7a94a
#
_cell.length_a   1.000
_cell.length_b   1.000
_cell.length_c   1.000
_cell.angle_alpha   90.00
_cell.angle_beta   90.00
_cell.angle_gamma   90.00
#
_symmetry.space_group_name_H-M   'P 1'
#
loop_
_entity.id
_entity.type
_entity.pdbx_description
1 polymer ?
#
loop_
_entity_poly.entity_id
_entity_poly.type
_entity_poly.pdbx_seq_one_letter_code
_entity_poly.pdbx_strand_id
1 'polypeptide(L)'
;HPTGVVPPEYRRRALVREEFHGVEVLRTWIYATPNRGRVKRSAGYASFALSATLWGQLHVRPADVVIATSPQLLCGAAGYVIASARRRPFVLEVRDLWPESIVAVGALPAGHPDIRGLEIVERQLYRAARAIVVVTDAFKTRLVERGVSASKLHVMKNGVDLARFVPAPRATALRTRLGLGDRFVASYVGTHGMAHGLDTVLDVAKRLKARDDLRFLFVGEGAERARLQARVEKERITNAVLLGVLPRDQMNEIYATTDLCLVTLRKSELFTMVIPSKIFEIAAMARPILLSVDGEARAIVEASGGGVFTPPEDVERMARAIVGFVDDRSRGVAMGERGRAYVSREFDRDALARRYLDVLHGVVAAARSTA
;
A
#
# COMPACT_ATOMS: atom_id res chain seq x y z
N HIS A 1 -11.56 9.96 6.53
CA HIS A 1 -12.25 8.87 5.83
C HIS A 1 -12.25 9.14 4.32
N PRO A 2 -11.81 8.22 3.46
CA PRO A 2 -11.61 8.50 2.02
C PRO A 2 -12.89 8.90 1.28
N THR A 3 -14.04 8.42 1.73
CA THR A 3 -15.35 8.74 1.14
C THR A 3 -15.90 10.09 1.61
N GLY A 4 -15.30 10.69 2.65
CA GLY A 4 -15.83 11.90 3.30
C GLY A 4 -17.08 11.67 4.14
N VAL A 5 -17.47 10.43 4.34
CA VAL A 5 -18.62 10.05 5.18
C VAL A 5 -18.13 9.57 6.53
N VAL A 6 -18.59 10.22 7.60
CA VAL A 6 -18.35 9.74 8.98
C VAL A 6 -19.40 8.69 9.31
N PRO A 7 -18.99 7.49 9.72
CA PRO A 7 -19.92 6.44 10.16
C PRO A 7 -20.84 6.95 11.27
N PRO A 8 -22.12 6.48 11.34
CA PRO A 8 -23.12 7.01 12.27
C PRO A 8 -22.66 7.01 13.73
N GLU A 9 -21.92 5.96 14.15
CA GLU A 9 -21.42 5.75 15.51
C GLU A 9 -20.37 6.80 15.94
N TYR A 10 -19.72 7.49 14.99
CA TYR A 10 -18.70 8.53 15.25
C TYR A 10 -19.21 9.95 14.99
N ARG A 11 -20.44 10.12 14.50
CA ARG A 11 -20.97 11.45 14.17
C ARG A 11 -21.10 12.31 15.42
N ARG A 12 -20.75 13.60 15.28
CA ARG A 12 -20.84 14.63 16.33
C ARG A 12 -20.05 14.31 17.61
N ARG A 13 -19.08 13.41 17.55
CA ARG A 13 -18.21 13.09 18.67
C ARG A 13 -16.83 13.69 18.43
N ALA A 14 -16.28 14.38 19.44
CA ALA A 14 -14.93 14.96 19.39
C ALA A 14 -13.86 13.90 19.67
N LEU A 15 -14.19 12.93 20.50
CA LEU A 15 -13.34 11.82 20.89
C LEU A 15 -14.19 10.57 21.14
N VAL A 16 -13.73 9.42 20.66
CA VAL A 16 -14.29 8.09 20.98
C VAL A 16 -13.15 7.20 21.44
N ARG A 17 -13.35 6.48 22.54
CA ARG A 17 -12.42 5.45 23.02
C ARG A 17 -12.97 4.09 22.69
N GLU A 18 -12.11 3.26 22.16
CA GLU A 18 -12.41 1.86 21.81
C GLU A 18 -11.24 1.00 22.24
N GLU A 19 -11.48 -0.29 22.37
CA GLU A 19 -10.44 -1.29 22.53
C GLU A 19 -10.46 -2.21 21.30
N PHE A 20 -9.28 -2.45 20.74
CA PHE A 20 -9.12 -3.33 19.60
C PHE A 20 -7.94 -4.27 19.84
N HIS A 21 -8.23 -5.55 20.05
CA HIS A 21 -7.22 -6.59 20.37
C HIS A 21 -6.26 -6.20 21.52
N GLY A 22 -6.80 -5.66 22.60
CA GLY A 22 -6.02 -5.24 23.77
C GLY A 22 -5.33 -3.89 23.63
N VAL A 23 -5.50 -3.21 22.50
CA VAL A 23 -4.96 -1.87 22.24
C VAL A 23 -6.05 -0.81 22.44
N GLU A 24 -5.78 0.19 23.29
CA GLU A 24 -6.65 1.36 23.42
C GLU A 24 -6.56 2.23 22.16
N VAL A 25 -7.69 2.50 21.53
CA VAL A 25 -7.80 3.33 20.32
C VAL A 25 -8.54 4.61 20.64
N LEU A 26 -7.89 5.75 20.45
CA LEU A 26 -8.50 7.08 20.56
C LEU A 26 -8.82 7.61 19.16
N ARG A 27 -10.11 7.62 18.81
CA ARG A 27 -10.57 8.21 17.53
C ARG A 27 -10.88 9.67 17.75
N THR A 28 -10.08 10.53 17.18
CA THR A 28 -10.23 11.98 17.31
C THR A 28 -11.00 12.55 16.11
N TRP A 29 -11.61 13.70 16.31
CA TRP A 29 -12.40 14.38 15.29
C TRP A 29 -11.56 14.75 14.06
N ILE A 30 -12.18 14.64 12.89
CA ILE A 30 -11.64 15.08 11.61
C ILE A 30 -12.73 15.79 10.79
N TYR A 31 -12.35 16.87 10.10
CA TYR A 31 -13.17 17.46 9.06
C TYR A 31 -13.21 16.52 7.85
N ALA A 32 -14.16 15.58 7.89
CA ALA A 32 -14.29 14.55 6.85
C ALA A 32 -14.93 15.16 5.59
N THR A 33 -14.20 15.07 4.47
CA THR A 33 -14.69 15.49 3.16
C THR A 33 -14.37 14.42 2.13
N PRO A 34 -15.17 14.28 1.06
CA PRO A 34 -14.77 13.47 -0.08
C PRO A 34 -13.39 13.92 -0.56
N ASN A 35 -12.56 12.97 -0.98
CA ASN A 35 -11.16 13.22 -1.37
C ASN A 35 -11.09 14.00 -2.72
N ARG A 36 -11.85 15.12 -2.79
CA ARG A 36 -11.98 15.99 -3.97
C ARG A 36 -11.61 17.42 -3.58
N GLY A 37 -10.70 18.00 -4.37
CA GLY A 37 -10.21 19.37 -4.16
C GLY A 37 -9.09 19.48 -3.11
N ARG A 38 -8.12 20.37 -3.37
CA ARG A 38 -6.92 20.54 -2.53
C ARG A 38 -7.23 21.16 -1.17
N VAL A 39 -7.98 22.25 -1.16
CA VAL A 39 -8.28 23.00 0.08
C VAL A 39 -9.02 22.16 1.10
N LYS A 40 -10.10 21.48 0.70
CA LYS A 40 -10.87 20.61 1.60
C LYS A 40 -10.03 19.46 2.16
N ARG A 41 -9.18 18.85 1.33
CA ARG A 41 -8.29 17.79 1.74
C ARG A 41 -7.23 18.28 2.75
N SER A 42 -6.61 19.44 2.50
CA SER A 42 -5.66 20.05 3.43
C SER A 42 -6.33 20.44 4.76
N ALA A 43 -7.54 20.98 4.73
CA ALA A 43 -8.33 21.26 5.93
C ALA A 43 -8.64 19.98 6.73
N GLY A 44 -8.98 18.88 6.06
CA GLY A 44 -9.14 17.57 6.70
C GLY A 44 -7.88 17.12 7.41
N TYR A 45 -6.72 17.21 6.76
CA TYR A 45 -5.44 16.83 7.36
C TYR A 45 -5.04 17.71 8.55
N ALA A 46 -5.22 19.03 8.42
CA ALA A 46 -4.95 19.97 9.50
C ALA A 46 -5.87 19.76 10.71
N SER A 47 -7.17 19.55 10.46
CA SER A 47 -8.14 19.29 11.53
C SER A 47 -7.83 18.01 12.30
N PHE A 48 -7.41 16.95 11.60
CA PHE A 48 -6.97 15.72 12.25
C PHE A 48 -5.71 15.96 13.08
N ALA A 49 -4.70 16.62 12.53
CA ALA A 49 -3.46 16.88 13.26
C ALA A 49 -3.70 17.68 14.55
N LEU A 50 -4.53 18.71 14.48
CA LEU A 50 -4.90 19.54 15.64
C LEU A 50 -5.66 18.72 16.69
N SER A 51 -6.69 18.00 16.28
CA SER A 51 -7.49 17.18 17.20
C SER A 51 -6.69 16.03 17.81
N ALA A 52 -5.86 15.34 17.02
CA ALA A 52 -4.99 14.26 17.48
C ALA A 52 -3.95 14.77 18.48
N THR A 53 -3.36 15.95 18.24
CA THR A 53 -2.43 16.58 19.18
C THR A 53 -3.13 16.91 20.49
N LEU A 54 -4.27 17.61 20.46
CA LEU A 54 -5.02 18.01 21.64
C LEU A 54 -5.46 16.80 22.48
N TRP A 55 -6.21 15.89 21.86
CA TRP A 55 -6.74 14.72 22.57
C TRP A 55 -5.64 13.72 22.94
N GLY A 56 -4.59 13.60 22.13
CA GLY A 56 -3.42 12.80 22.43
C GLY A 56 -2.68 13.30 23.68
N GLN A 57 -2.52 14.62 23.83
CA GLN A 57 -1.91 15.18 25.05
C GLN A 57 -2.75 14.93 26.31
N LEU A 58 -4.06 15.02 26.20
CA LEU A 58 -4.95 14.93 27.35
C LEU A 58 -5.27 13.49 27.78
N HIS A 59 -5.30 12.54 26.85
CA HIS A 59 -5.94 11.24 27.08
C HIS A 59 -5.05 10.02 26.82
N VAL A 60 -3.93 10.14 26.11
CA VAL A 60 -3.01 9.00 25.93
C VAL A 60 -2.31 8.70 27.24
N ARG A 61 -2.29 7.43 27.63
CA ARG A 61 -1.56 6.95 28.80
C ARG A 61 -0.05 7.24 28.67
N PRO A 62 0.71 7.27 29.78
CA PRO A 62 2.16 7.35 29.71
C PRO A 62 2.72 6.25 28.81
N ALA A 63 3.60 6.65 27.89
CA ALA A 63 4.25 5.75 26.95
C ALA A 63 5.76 5.99 26.97
N ASP A 64 6.56 4.98 26.67
CA ASP A 64 8.02 5.09 26.63
C ASP A 64 8.52 5.70 25.32
N VAL A 65 7.75 5.58 24.24
CA VAL A 65 8.07 6.07 22.90
C VAL A 65 6.81 6.53 22.19
N VAL A 66 6.92 7.53 21.32
CA VAL A 66 5.85 7.96 20.42
C VAL A 66 6.23 7.66 18.99
N ILE A 67 5.36 6.95 18.29
CA ILE A 67 5.53 6.61 16.87
C ILE A 67 4.49 7.37 16.08
N ALA A 68 4.91 7.98 14.97
CA ALA A 68 3.96 8.52 13.98
C ALA A 68 4.36 8.09 12.58
N THR A 69 3.36 7.94 11.71
CA THR A 69 3.56 7.43 10.36
C THR A 69 3.27 8.50 9.30
N SER A 70 4.04 8.47 8.20
CA SER A 70 3.75 9.18 6.96
C SER A 70 3.16 8.18 5.93
N PRO A 71 2.52 8.62 4.83
CA PRO A 71 2.82 9.84 4.04
C PRO A 71 2.18 11.13 4.53
N GLN A 72 1.20 11.10 5.38
CA GLN A 72 0.55 12.32 5.85
C GLN A 72 1.45 13.05 6.87
N LEU A 73 2.26 14.02 6.41
CA LEU A 73 3.29 14.70 7.22
C LEU A 73 2.72 15.43 8.45
N LEU A 74 1.48 15.94 8.39
CA LEU A 74 0.86 16.57 9.55
C LEU A 74 0.52 15.56 10.66
N CYS A 75 0.31 14.27 10.33
CA CYS A 75 0.24 13.20 11.32
C CYS A 75 1.60 13.01 12.02
N GLY A 76 2.69 13.02 11.25
CA GLY A 76 4.06 13.04 11.79
C GLY A 76 4.30 14.22 12.71
N ALA A 77 3.85 15.42 12.31
CA ALA A 77 3.97 16.63 13.11
C ALA A 77 3.19 16.55 14.44
N ALA A 78 1.96 16.02 14.41
CA ALA A 78 1.18 15.77 15.62
C ALA A 78 1.89 14.82 16.58
N GLY A 79 2.43 13.70 16.07
CA GLY A 79 3.21 12.75 16.86
C GLY A 79 4.47 13.39 17.47
N TYR A 80 5.18 14.21 16.70
CA TYR A 80 6.34 14.95 17.20
C TYR A 80 5.97 15.92 18.32
N VAL A 81 4.89 16.70 18.19
CA VAL A 81 4.43 17.62 19.24
C VAL A 81 4.05 16.86 20.50
N ILE A 82 3.35 15.72 20.37
CA ILE A 82 2.99 14.87 21.52
C ILE A 82 4.27 14.32 22.20
N ALA A 83 5.22 13.82 21.43
CA ALA A 83 6.47 13.28 21.94
C ALA A 83 7.27 14.35 22.69
N SER A 84 7.43 15.53 22.10
CA SER A 84 8.18 16.66 22.66
C SER A 84 7.57 17.16 23.97
N ALA A 85 6.25 17.38 24.01
CA ALA A 85 5.56 17.86 25.21
C ALA A 85 5.62 16.83 26.36
N ARG A 86 5.68 15.54 26.04
CA ARG A 86 5.81 14.45 27.01
C ARG A 86 7.25 14.03 27.31
N ARG A 87 8.23 14.69 26.68
CA ARG A 87 9.66 14.37 26.79
C ARG A 87 9.95 12.89 26.50
N ARG A 88 9.33 12.37 25.43
CA ARG A 88 9.52 10.98 25.00
C ARG A 88 10.24 10.92 23.65
N PRO A 89 11.03 9.88 23.41
CA PRO A 89 11.66 9.69 22.11
C PRO A 89 10.60 9.58 21.02
N PHE A 90 10.88 10.21 19.86
CA PHE A 90 10.04 10.22 18.68
C PHE A 90 10.60 9.31 17.61
N VAL A 91 9.79 8.39 17.11
CA VAL A 91 10.08 7.52 15.97
C VAL A 91 9.17 7.89 14.81
N LEU A 92 9.75 8.15 13.65
CA LEU A 92 8.99 8.42 12.42
C LEU A 92 9.00 7.20 11.51
N GLU A 93 7.84 6.67 11.17
CA GLU A 93 7.69 5.61 10.16
C GLU A 93 7.38 6.24 8.80
N VAL A 94 8.29 6.06 7.83
CA VAL A 94 8.16 6.60 6.47
C VAL A 94 7.74 5.49 5.53
N ARG A 95 6.45 5.50 5.17
CA ARG A 95 5.84 4.49 4.28
C ARG A 95 5.78 4.94 2.83
N ASP A 96 5.97 6.23 2.59
CA ASP A 96 6.04 6.84 1.26
C ASP A 96 6.85 8.14 1.36
N LEU A 97 7.60 8.47 0.32
CA LEU A 97 8.41 9.70 0.27
C LEU A 97 7.54 10.89 -0.15
N TRP A 98 6.85 11.48 0.83
CA TRP A 98 6.16 12.74 0.69
C TRP A 98 7.12 13.91 0.98
N PRO A 99 7.05 15.01 0.19
CA PRO A 99 6.09 15.31 -0.88
C PRO A 99 6.50 14.81 -2.28
N GLU A 100 7.61 14.10 -2.42
CA GLU A 100 8.17 13.64 -3.71
C GLU A 100 7.14 12.83 -4.52
N SER A 101 6.36 11.96 -3.85
CA SER A 101 5.32 11.16 -4.50
C SER A 101 4.15 12.00 -5.06
N ILE A 102 3.85 13.17 -4.48
CA ILE A 102 2.84 14.11 -5.03
C ILE A 102 3.27 14.63 -6.39
N VAL A 103 4.56 14.91 -6.53
CA VAL A 103 5.16 15.38 -7.78
C VAL A 103 5.21 14.24 -8.80
N ALA A 104 5.62 13.04 -8.36
CA ALA A 104 5.75 11.88 -9.24
C ALA A 104 4.43 11.43 -9.89
N VAL A 105 3.29 11.58 -9.19
CA VAL A 105 1.97 11.30 -9.78
C VAL A 105 1.41 12.48 -10.60
N GLY A 106 2.15 13.59 -10.71
CA GLY A 106 1.72 14.78 -11.45
C GLY A 106 0.60 15.58 -10.78
N ALA A 107 0.36 15.40 -9.48
CA ALA A 107 -0.69 16.12 -8.76
C ALA A 107 -0.33 17.59 -8.49
N LEU A 108 0.97 17.88 -8.31
CA LEU A 108 1.54 19.25 -8.24
C LEU A 108 2.92 19.25 -8.92
N PRO A 109 3.31 20.37 -9.54
CA PRO A 109 4.65 20.49 -10.12
C PRO A 109 5.71 20.63 -9.03
N ALA A 110 6.94 20.20 -9.33
CA ALA A 110 8.10 20.48 -8.50
C ALA A 110 8.28 22.00 -8.32
N GLY A 111 8.62 22.42 -7.10
CA GLY A 111 8.79 23.85 -6.78
C GLY A 111 7.50 24.62 -6.47
N HIS A 112 6.32 23.99 -6.53
CA HIS A 112 5.08 24.62 -6.05
C HIS A 112 5.23 25.03 -4.57
N PRO A 113 4.68 26.19 -4.13
CA PRO A 113 4.81 26.66 -2.74
C PRO A 113 4.37 25.62 -1.70
N ASP A 114 3.28 24.90 -1.95
CA ASP A 114 2.81 23.84 -1.06
C ASP A 114 3.85 22.71 -0.92
N ILE A 115 4.51 22.33 -2.02
CA ILE A 115 5.58 21.32 -2.02
C ILE A 115 6.75 21.79 -1.14
N ARG A 116 7.21 23.04 -1.33
CA ARG A 116 8.29 23.62 -0.51
C ARG A 116 7.93 23.66 0.98
N GLY A 117 6.69 24.02 1.32
CA GLY A 117 6.19 24.00 2.68
C GLY A 117 6.24 22.59 3.29
N LEU A 118 5.79 21.59 2.54
CA LEU A 118 5.82 20.20 2.98
C LEU A 118 7.27 19.66 3.12
N GLU A 119 8.19 20.05 2.26
CA GLU A 119 9.62 19.69 2.37
C GLU A 119 10.27 20.28 3.63
N ILE A 120 9.85 21.48 4.07
CA ILE A 120 10.32 22.04 5.33
C ILE A 120 9.85 21.19 6.50
N VAL A 121 8.56 20.84 6.54
CA VAL A 121 7.98 19.97 7.57
C VAL A 121 8.68 18.61 7.58
N GLU A 122 8.88 18.00 6.41
CA GLU A 122 9.57 16.73 6.25
C GLU A 122 10.97 16.76 6.87
N ARG A 123 11.78 17.76 6.48
CA ARG A 123 13.15 17.93 7.01
C ARG A 123 13.16 18.10 8.54
N GLN A 124 12.21 18.85 9.09
CA GLN A 124 12.11 19.01 10.53
C GLN A 124 11.77 17.70 11.23
N LEU A 125 10.86 16.90 10.69
CA LEU A 125 10.51 15.59 11.24
C LEU A 125 11.70 14.62 11.20
N TYR A 126 12.47 14.59 10.10
CA TYR A 126 13.68 13.77 10.00
C TYR A 126 14.77 14.19 11.01
N ARG A 127 14.93 15.49 11.25
CA ARG A 127 15.86 15.99 12.28
C ARG A 127 15.41 15.62 13.68
N ALA A 128 14.12 15.78 13.97
CA ALA A 128 13.55 15.57 15.30
C ALA A 128 13.46 14.08 15.69
N ALA A 129 13.30 13.19 14.72
CA ALA A 129 13.18 11.77 14.97
C ALA A 129 14.47 11.18 15.57
N ARG A 130 14.32 10.41 16.65
CA ARG A 130 15.42 9.61 17.26
C ARG A 130 15.75 8.42 16.38
N ALA A 131 14.74 7.80 15.78
CA ALA A 131 14.88 6.78 14.74
C ALA A 131 13.83 7.01 13.64
N ILE A 132 14.18 6.60 12.43
CA ILE A 132 13.32 6.66 11.25
C ILE A 132 13.21 5.23 10.70
N VAL A 133 12.00 4.71 10.65
CA VAL A 133 11.71 3.39 10.06
C VAL A 133 11.21 3.59 8.64
N VAL A 134 11.89 2.99 7.68
CA VAL A 134 11.53 3.03 6.25
C VAL A 134 11.11 1.65 5.77
N VAL A 135 10.28 1.60 4.72
CA VAL A 135 9.70 0.33 4.25
C VAL A 135 10.49 -0.33 3.11
N THR A 136 11.56 0.31 2.62
CA THR A 136 12.41 -0.22 1.55
C THR A 136 13.88 0.17 1.75
N ASP A 137 14.81 -0.63 1.23
CA ASP A 137 16.23 -0.28 1.21
C ASP A 137 16.48 0.94 0.31
N ALA A 138 15.75 1.06 -0.79
CA ALA A 138 15.82 2.21 -1.68
C ALA A 138 15.43 3.52 -0.97
N PHE A 139 14.40 3.50 -0.09
CA PHE A 139 14.07 4.68 0.73
C PHE A 139 15.20 5.03 1.69
N LYS A 140 15.83 4.04 2.32
CA LYS A 140 17.00 4.29 3.17
C LYS A 140 18.11 4.98 2.39
N THR A 141 18.47 4.44 1.22
CA THR A 141 19.51 5.03 0.35
C THR A 141 19.14 6.46 -0.04
N ARG A 142 17.90 6.68 -0.51
CA ARG A 142 17.39 8.01 -0.89
C ARG A 142 17.43 9.03 0.24
N LEU A 143 17.10 8.64 1.47
CA LEU A 143 17.16 9.53 2.61
C LEU A 143 18.60 9.83 3.05
N VAL A 144 19.51 8.87 2.95
CA VAL A 144 20.95 9.11 3.19
C VAL A 144 21.51 10.11 2.19
N GLU A 145 21.20 9.96 0.90
CA GLU A 145 21.59 10.94 -0.16
C GLU A 145 21.05 12.35 0.13
N ARG A 146 19.89 12.46 0.78
CA ARG A 146 19.27 13.72 1.21
C ARG A 146 19.81 14.23 2.56
N GLY A 147 20.88 13.62 3.09
CA GLY A 147 21.59 14.06 4.30
C GLY A 147 21.00 13.57 5.61
N VAL A 148 20.12 12.58 5.60
CA VAL A 148 19.64 11.91 6.83
C VAL A 148 20.70 10.91 7.29
N SER A 149 21.10 10.96 8.58
CA SER A 149 22.10 10.03 9.12
C SER A 149 21.66 8.57 8.98
N ALA A 150 22.53 7.73 8.40
CA ALA A 150 22.28 6.31 8.24
C ALA A 150 22.03 5.56 9.56
N SER A 151 22.60 6.06 10.68
CA SER A 151 22.44 5.48 12.01
C SER A 151 21.02 5.63 12.58
N LYS A 152 20.23 6.59 12.06
CA LYS A 152 18.83 6.77 12.42
C LYS A 152 17.87 5.90 11.60
N LEU A 153 18.34 5.33 10.48
CA LEU A 153 17.50 4.70 9.47
C LEU A 153 17.46 3.18 9.63
N HIS A 154 16.29 2.67 9.92
CA HIS A 154 16.01 1.23 10.04
C HIS A 154 15.06 0.79 8.93
N VAL A 155 15.43 -0.27 8.20
CA VAL A 155 14.56 -0.83 7.15
C VAL A 155 13.66 -1.88 7.76
N MET A 156 12.34 -1.67 7.62
CA MET A 156 11.33 -2.62 8.03
C MET A 156 10.32 -2.80 6.90
N LYS A 157 10.55 -3.79 6.05
CA LYS A 157 9.69 -4.07 4.91
C LYS A 157 8.30 -4.51 5.37
N ASN A 158 7.30 -4.27 4.53
CA ASN A 158 5.96 -4.80 4.77
C ASN A 158 6.00 -6.33 4.74
N GLY A 159 5.15 -6.95 5.54
CA GLY A 159 4.97 -8.39 5.57
C GLY A 159 3.52 -8.79 5.40
N VAL A 160 3.27 -10.09 5.45
CA VAL A 160 1.96 -10.69 5.33
C VAL A 160 1.57 -11.47 6.58
N ASP A 161 0.29 -11.43 6.91
CA ASP A 161 -0.34 -12.26 7.93
C ASP A 161 -0.64 -13.65 7.32
N LEU A 162 0.22 -14.61 7.63
CA LEU A 162 0.14 -15.96 7.08
C LEU A 162 -1.04 -16.77 7.65
N ALA A 163 -1.55 -16.41 8.82
CA ALA A 163 -2.73 -17.03 9.40
C ALA A 163 -4.00 -16.57 8.66
N ARG A 164 -3.99 -15.34 8.16
CA ARG A 164 -5.10 -14.77 7.41
C ARG A 164 -5.09 -15.17 5.94
N PHE A 165 -3.93 -15.11 5.27
CA PHE A 165 -3.79 -15.41 3.84
C PHE A 165 -3.39 -16.86 3.64
N VAL A 166 -4.40 -17.73 3.55
CA VAL A 166 -4.24 -19.18 3.39
C VAL A 166 -4.71 -19.60 2.00
N PRO A 167 -3.89 -20.34 1.23
CA PRO A 167 -4.28 -20.84 -0.08
C PRO A 167 -5.58 -21.62 -0.03
N ALA A 168 -6.45 -21.37 -1.00
CA ALA A 168 -7.74 -22.02 -1.12
C ALA A 168 -7.95 -22.56 -2.54
N PRO A 169 -8.82 -23.57 -2.72
CA PRO A 169 -9.16 -24.13 -4.03
C PRO A 169 -9.62 -23.05 -5.01
N ARG A 170 -9.35 -23.25 -6.30
CA ARG A 170 -9.74 -22.33 -7.39
C ARG A 170 -11.25 -22.23 -7.57
N ALA A 171 -11.99 -23.33 -7.32
CA ALA A 171 -13.44 -23.35 -7.42
C ALA A 171 -14.07 -22.57 -6.27
N THR A 172 -14.54 -21.36 -6.54
CA THR A 172 -15.12 -20.46 -5.55
C THR A 172 -16.55 -20.06 -5.91
N ALA A 173 -17.33 -19.63 -4.90
CA ALA A 173 -18.65 -19.08 -5.14
C ALA A 173 -18.59 -17.82 -6.02
N LEU A 174 -17.51 -17.03 -5.89
CA LEU A 174 -17.28 -15.86 -6.74
C LEU A 174 -17.14 -16.25 -8.23
N ARG A 175 -16.44 -17.34 -8.55
CA ARG A 175 -16.33 -17.82 -9.94
C ARG A 175 -17.70 -18.18 -10.53
N THR A 176 -18.52 -18.87 -9.77
CA THR A 176 -19.89 -19.23 -10.16
C THR A 176 -20.73 -17.98 -10.37
N ARG A 177 -20.73 -17.05 -9.41
CA ARG A 177 -21.50 -15.79 -9.48
C ARG A 177 -21.13 -14.92 -10.68
N LEU A 178 -19.87 -14.92 -11.07
CA LEU A 178 -19.37 -14.14 -12.21
C LEU A 178 -19.40 -14.90 -13.54
N GLY A 179 -19.92 -16.14 -13.59
CA GLY A 179 -19.98 -16.95 -14.79
C GLY A 179 -18.60 -17.23 -15.41
N LEU A 180 -17.55 -17.32 -14.59
CA LEU A 180 -16.18 -17.48 -15.07
C LEU A 180 -15.91 -18.90 -15.59
N GLY A 181 -16.63 -19.90 -15.07
CA GLY A 181 -16.43 -21.29 -15.44
C GLY A 181 -14.97 -21.71 -15.26
N ASP A 182 -14.40 -22.38 -16.26
CA ASP A 182 -12.99 -22.78 -16.24
C ASP A 182 -12.03 -21.78 -16.91
N ARG A 183 -12.51 -20.59 -17.27
CA ARG A 183 -11.68 -19.56 -17.88
C ARG A 183 -10.49 -19.17 -16.98
N PHE A 184 -9.38 -18.86 -17.62
CA PHE A 184 -8.23 -18.28 -16.92
C PHE A 184 -8.56 -16.85 -16.47
N VAL A 185 -8.27 -16.54 -15.21
CA VAL A 185 -8.58 -15.23 -14.61
C VAL A 185 -7.29 -14.52 -14.26
N ALA A 186 -7.01 -13.42 -14.96
CA ALA A 186 -5.96 -12.47 -14.63
C ALA A 186 -6.57 -11.32 -13.82
N SER A 187 -6.17 -11.12 -12.56
CA SER A 187 -6.80 -10.14 -11.69
C SER A 187 -5.85 -9.03 -11.27
N TYR A 188 -6.34 -7.80 -11.32
CA TYR A 188 -5.78 -6.67 -10.56
C TYR A 188 -6.64 -6.43 -9.32
N VAL A 189 -6.03 -6.48 -8.13
CA VAL A 189 -6.71 -6.26 -6.86
C VAL A 189 -6.07 -5.07 -6.14
N GLY A 190 -6.86 -4.03 -5.86
CA GLY A 190 -6.39 -2.85 -5.12
C GLY A 190 -6.96 -1.52 -5.60
N THR A 191 -6.34 -0.43 -5.19
CA THR A 191 -6.79 0.93 -5.53
C THR A 191 -6.72 1.19 -7.04
N HIS A 192 -7.81 1.70 -7.60
CA HIS A 192 -7.87 2.19 -8.98
C HIS A 192 -7.43 3.67 -9.00
N GLY A 193 -6.15 3.91 -8.75
CA GLY A 193 -5.56 5.24 -8.65
C GLY A 193 -4.61 5.55 -9.81
N MET A 194 -4.28 6.84 -9.98
CA MET A 194 -3.44 7.36 -11.06
C MET A 194 -2.06 6.68 -11.17
N ALA A 195 -1.49 6.27 -10.02
CA ALA A 195 -0.17 5.62 -9.98
C ALA A 195 -0.15 4.20 -10.56
N HIS A 196 -1.30 3.55 -10.68
CA HIS A 196 -1.36 2.10 -10.94
C HIS A 196 -1.32 1.70 -12.42
N GLY A 197 -1.42 2.65 -13.37
CA GLY A 197 -1.26 2.38 -14.81
C GLY A 197 -2.25 1.37 -15.38
N LEU A 198 -3.50 1.36 -14.87
CA LEU A 198 -4.50 0.35 -15.25
C LEU A 198 -4.96 0.46 -16.70
N ASP A 199 -4.68 1.56 -17.39
CA ASP A 199 -4.90 1.69 -18.82
C ASP A 199 -4.12 0.64 -19.60
N THR A 200 -2.86 0.39 -19.23
CA THR A 200 -2.03 -0.65 -19.85
C THR A 200 -2.68 -2.03 -19.72
N VAL A 201 -3.27 -2.35 -18.57
CA VAL A 201 -3.98 -3.63 -18.39
C VAL A 201 -5.25 -3.70 -19.25
N LEU A 202 -5.97 -2.58 -19.41
CA LEU A 202 -7.12 -2.52 -20.33
C LEU A 202 -6.69 -2.64 -21.80
N ASP A 203 -5.55 -2.06 -22.19
CA ASP A 203 -4.99 -2.23 -23.55
C ASP A 203 -4.66 -3.69 -23.84
N VAL A 204 -4.07 -4.38 -22.86
CA VAL A 204 -3.81 -5.83 -22.93
C VAL A 204 -5.13 -6.62 -23.03
N ALA A 205 -6.11 -6.30 -22.18
CA ALA A 205 -7.42 -6.95 -22.24
C ALA A 205 -8.09 -6.77 -23.60
N LYS A 206 -8.07 -5.55 -24.15
CA LYS A 206 -8.58 -5.24 -25.49
C LYS A 206 -7.87 -6.05 -26.59
N ARG A 207 -6.54 -6.14 -26.52
CA ARG A 207 -5.73 -6.91 -27.47
C ARG A 207 -6.06 -8.41 -27.42
N LEU A 208 -6.31 -8.94 -26.23
CA LEU A 208 -6.60 -10.36 -26.01
C LEU A 208 -8.11 -10.68 -25.97
N LYS A 209 -8.96 -9.78 -26.45
CA LYS A 209 -10.41 -9.96 -26.37
C LYS A 209 -10.95 -11.17 -27.16
N ALA A 210 -10.21 -11.65 -28.16
CA ALA A 210 -10.57 -12.84 -28.94
C ALA A 210 -10.30 -14.16 -28.18
N ARG A 211 -9.61 -14.13 -27.04
CA ARG A 211 -9.36 -15.30 -26.17
C ARG A 211 -10.56 -15.51 -25.24
N ASP A 212 -11.49 -16.38 -25.67
CA ASP A 212 -12.71 -16.68 -24.89
C ASP A 212 -12.41 -17.42 -23.57
N ASP A 213 -11.24 -18.04 -23.47
CA ASP A 213 -10.72 -18.74 -22.32
C ASP A 213 -10.06 -17.82 -21.26
N LEU A 214 -9.99 -16.50 -21.51
CA LEU A 214 -9.34 -15.50 -20.64
C LEU A 214 -10.33 -14.44 -20.16
N ARG A 215 -10.27 -14.09 -18.88
CA ARG A 215 -10.98 -12.95 -18.26
C ARG A 215 -10.05 -12.10 -17.44
N PHE A 216 -10.24 -10.79 -17.52
CA PHE A 216 -9.58 -9.80 -16.66
C PHE A 216 -10.53 -9.34 -15.57
N LEU A 217 -10.09 -9.39 -14.32
CA LEU A 217 -10.88 -8.99 -13.17
C LEU A 217 -10.20 -7.82 -12.46
N PHE A 218 -10.88 -6.69 -12.38
CA PHE A 218 -10.41 -5.51 -11.65
C PHE A 218 -11.22 -5.36 -10.37
N VAL A 219 -10.59 -5.54 -9.22
CA VAL A 219 -11.24 -5.50 -7.91
C VAL A 219 -10.74 -4.30 -7.12
N GLY A 220 -11.62 -3.39 -6.76
CA GLY A 220 -11.28 -2.23 -5.94
C GLY A 220 -11.99 -0.95 -6.35
N GLU A 221 -11.56 0.14 -5.73
CA GLU A 221 -12.08 1.49 -5.94
C GLU A 221 -10.93 2.49 -6.07
N GLY A 222 -11.25 3.69 -6.56
CA GLY A 222 -10.29 4.79 -6.65
C GLY A 222 -10.71 5.85 -7.64
N ALA A 223 -9.89 6.90 -7.73
CA ALA A 223 -10.19 8.08 -8.55
C ALA A 223 -10.37 7.76 -10.05
N GLU A 224 -9.72 6.71 -10.53
CA GLU A 224 -9.74 6.32 -11.95
C GLU A 224 -10.87 5.35 -12.30
N ARG A 225 -11.57 4.76 -11.31
CA ARG A 225 -12.53 3.67 -11.56
C ARG A 225 -13.63 4.04 -12.55
N ALA A 226 -14.27 5.20 -12.38
CA ALA A 226 -15.35 5.64 -13.27
C ALA A 226 -14.86 5.83 -14.72
N ARG A 227 -13.66 6.37 -14.89
CA ARG A 227 -13.03 6.56 -16.20
C ARG A 227 -12.70 5.22 -16.87
N LEU A 228 -12.13 4.28 -16.09
CA LEU A 228 -11.81 2.93 -16.57
C LEU A 228 -13.09 2.17 -16.98
N GLN A 229 -14.16 2.27 -16.19
CA GLN A 229 -15.46 1.67 -16.49
C GLN A 229 -16.03 2.24 -17.81
N ALA A 230 -16.07 3.56 -17.96
CA ALA A 230 -16.52 4.21 -19.19
C ALA A 230 -15.68 3.78 -20.43
N ARG A 231 -14.37 3.58 -20.23
CA ARG A 231 -13.47 3.08 -21.28
C ARG A 231 -13.81 1.67 -21.69
N VAL A 232 -14.05 0.75 -20.74
CA VAL A 232 -14.44 -0.65 -21.01
C VAL A 232 -15.71 -0.69 -21.84
N GLU A 233 -16.71 0.12 -21.51
CA GLU A 233 -17.99 0.20 -22.22
C GLU A 233 -17.82 0.79 -23.62
N LYS A 234 -17.16 1.94 -23.74
CA LYS A 234 -16.93 2.64 -25.02
C LYS A 234 -16.13 1.79 -26.01
N GLU A 235 -15.08 1.12 -25.54
CA GLU A 235 -14.18 0.32 -26.38
C GLU A 235 -14.63 -1.14 -26.51
N ARG A 236 -15.76 -1.51 -25.89
CA ARG A 236 -16.33 -2.87 -25.88
C ARG A 236 -15.29 -3.95 -25.51
N ILE A 237 -14.61 -3.74 -24.38
CA ILE A 237 -13.62 -4.69 -23.83
C ILE A 237 -14.37 -5.79 -23.06
N THR A 238 -14.94 -6.76 -23.79
CA THR A 238 -15.90 -7.75 -23.26
C THR A 238 -15.30 -8.79 -22.31
N ASN A 239 -13.99 -8.93 -22.30
CA ASN A 239 -13.25 -9.85 -21.42
C ASN A 239 -12.76 -9.19 -20.12
N ALA A 240 -13.09 -7.91 -19.85
CA ALA A 240 -12.75 -7.18 -18.64
C ALA A 240 -13.99 -6.94 -17.77
N VAL A 241 -13.89 -7.26 -16.47
CA VAL A 241 -14.93 -7.06 -15.45
C VAL A 241 -14.38 -6.20 -14.34
N LEU A 242 -15.04 -5.06 -14.06
CA LEU A 242 -14.68 -4.16 -12.95
C LEU A 242 -15.64 -4.40 -11.77
N LEU A 243 -15.12 -4.99 -10.72
CA LEU A 243 -15.82 -5.13 -9.44
C LEU A 243 -15.46 -3.95 -8.51
N GLY A 244 -16.42 -3.55 -7.68
CA GLY A 244 -16.18 -2.58 -6.61
C GLY A 244 -15.28 -3.11 -5.51
N VAL A 245 -15.26 -2.38 -4.39
CA VAL A 245 -14.61 -2.87 -3.16
C VAL A 245 -15.37 -4.09 -2.66
N LEU A 246 -14.64 -5.15 -2.42
CA LEU A 246 -15.16 -6.31 -1.71
C LEU A 246 -14.71 -6.26 -0.23
N PRO A 247 -15.51 -6.80 0.70
CA PRO A 247 -15.14 -6.89 2.10
C PRO A 247 -13.79 -7.57 2.31
N ARG A 248 -13.09 -7.19 3.38
CA ARG A 248 -11.73 -7.71 3.66
C ARG A 248 -11.69 -9.22 3.92
N ASP A 249 -12.75 -9.79 4.41
CA ASP A 249 -12.94 -11.23 4.63
C ASP A 249 -13.07 -12.02 3.32
N GLN A 250 -13.49 -11.37 2.23
CA GLN A 250 -13.57 -11.98 0.89
C GLN A 250 -12.25 -11.93 0.10
N MET A 251 -11.18 -11.34 0.65
CA MET A 251 -9.90 -11.21 -0.08
C MET A 251 -9.31 -12.58 -0.44
N ASN A 252 -9.40 -13.57 0.45
CA ASN A 252 -8.93 -14.92 0.16
C ASN A 252 -9.70 -15.55 -1.00
N GLU A 253 -11.03 -15.33 -1.09
CA GLU A 253 -11.85 -15.82 -2.19
C GLU A 253 -11.47 -15.18 -3.53
N ILE A 254 -11.17 -13.86 -3.52
CA ILE A 254 -10.71 -13.14 -4.72
C ILE A 254 -9.41 -13.75 -5.23
N TYR A 255 -8.41 -13.91 -4.35
CA TYR A 255 -7.14 -14.51 -4.74
C TYR A 255 -7.31 -15.98 -5.14
N ALA A 256 -8.16 -16.76 -4.47
CA ALA A 256 -8.47 -18.13 -4.85
C ALA A 256 -9.15 -18.22 -6.23
N THR A 257 -10.01 -17.25 -6.57
CA THR A 257 -10.65 -17.13 -7.89
C THR A 257 -9.64 -16.87 -9.01
N THR A 258 -8.50 -16.24 -8.70
CA THR A 258 -7.49 -15.73 -9.64
C THR A 258 -6.48 -16.79 -10.02
N ASP A 259 -6.14 -16.88 -11.30
CA ASP A 259 -5.09 -17.75 -11.82
C ASP A 259 -3.74 -16.99 -11.95
N LEU A 260 -3.77 -15.66 -12.21
CA LEU A 260 -2.61 -14.79 -12.31
C LEU A 260 -2.91 -13.41 -11.72
N CYS A 261 -2.12 -12.97 -10.75
CA CYS A 261 -2.28 -11.65 -10.17
C CYS A 261 -1.40 -10.61 -10.86
N LEU A 262 -2.02 -9.49 -11.26
CA LEU A 262 -1.35 -8.38 -11.92
C LEU A 262 -0.96 -7.32 -10.88
N VAL A 263 0.30 -6.93 -10.85
CA VAL A 263 0.82 -5.86 -9.99
C VAL A 263 1.50 -4.83 -10.86
N THR A 264 0.89 -3.68 -11.01
CA THR A 264 1.33 -2.63 -11.93
C THR A 264 1.47 -1.29 -11.24
N LEU A 265 2.48 -0.51 -11.65
CA LEU A 265 2.62 0.92 -11.41
C LEU A 265 3.03 1.59 -12.73
N ARG A 266 2.76 2.90 -12.83
CA ARG A 266 3.26 3.70 -13.97
C ARG A 266 4.78 3.75 -13.97
N LYS A 267 5.34 3.97 -15.15
CA LYS A 267 6.79 4.17 -15.28
C LYS A 267 7.21 5.46 -14.58
N SER A 268 7.99 5.32 -13.50
CA SER A 268 8.54 6.45 -12.74
C SER A 268 9.73 5.98 -11.92
N GLU A 269 10.75 6.83 -11.81
CA GLU A 269 11.91 6.55 -10.96
C GLU A 269 11.52 6.33 -9.51
N LEU A 270 10.61 7.15 -8.97
CA LEU A 270 10.12 6.98 -7.59
C LEU A 270 9.48 5.62 -7.37
N PHE A 271 8.75 5.09 -8.35
CA PHE A 271 8.07 3.81 -8.20
C PHE A 271 9.01 2.60 -8.25
N THR A 272 10.26 2.77 -8.68
CA THR A 272 11.28 1.72 -8.56
C THR A 272 11.71 1.51 -7.10
N MET A 273 11.48 2.49 -6.24
CA MET A 273 11.77 2.42 -4.80
C MET A 273 10.61 1.88 -3.96
N VAL A 274 9.44 1.61 -4.56
CA VAL A 274 8.23 1.20 -3.87
C VAL A 274 8.02 -0.30 -3.98
N ILE A 275 7.65 -0.94 -2.86
CA ILE A 275 7.20 -2.33 -2.84
C ILE A 275 5.67 -2.34 -2.64
N PRO A 276 4.87 -2.62 -3.67
CA PRO A 276 3.42 -2.76 -3.50
C PRO A 276 3.11 -3.91 -2.54
N SER A 277 2.53 -3.62 -1.37
CA SER A 277 2.32 -4.60 -0.29
C SER A 277 1.51 -5.83 -0.72
N LYS A 278 0.67 -5.70 -1.75
CA LYS A 278 -0.12 -6.81 -2.30
C LYS A 278 0.73 -7.97 -2.82
N ILE A 279 2.02 -7.77 -3.18
CA ILE A 279 2.89 -8.88 -3.61
C ILE A 279 3.03 -9.95 -2.53
N PHE A 280 3.07 -9.54 -1.26
CA PHE A 280 3.19 -10.45 -0.13
C PHE A 280 1.89 -11.23 0.10
N GLU A 281 0.72 -10.58 -0.03
CA GLU A 281 -0.59 -11.23 0.09
C GLU A 281 -0.81 -12.24 -1.04
N ILE A 282 -0.50 -11.85 -2.28
CA ILE A 282 -0.62 -12.70 -3.47
C ILE A 282 0.27 -13.94 -3.33
N ALA A 283 1.53 -13.74 -2.95
CA ALA A 283 2.48 -14.83 -2.76
C ALA A 283 2.04 -15.75 -1.60
N ALA A 284 1.54 -15.21 -0.48
CA ALA A 284 1.00 -16.00 0.62
C ALA A 284 -0.19 -16.87 0.20
N MET A 285 -1.00 -16.41 -0.75
CA MET A 285 -2.10 -17.17 -1.36
C MET A 285 -1.64 -18.18 -2.43
N ALA A 286 -0.32 -18.38 -2.58
CA ALA A 286 0.27 -19.24 -3.60
C ALA A 286 -0.22 -18.90 -5.03
N ARG A 287 -0.37 -17.61 -5.35
CA ARG A 287 -0.72 -17.17 -6.70
C ARG A 287 0.49 -16.58 -7.42
N PRO A 288 0.66 -16.90 -8.72
CA PRO A 288 1.74 -16.30 -9.50
C PRO A 288 1.51 -14.80 -9.70
N ILE A 289 2.60 -14.06 -9.79
CA ILE A 289 2.59 -12.61 -9.98
C ILE A 289 3.10 -12.27 -11.38
N LEU A 290 2.32 -11.50 -12.14
CA LEU A 290 2.85 -10.72 -13.26
C LEU A 290 3.11 -9.30 -12.74
N LEU A 291 4.39 -8.99 -12.59
CA LEU A 291 4.84 -7.72 -12.04
C LEU A 291 5.23 -6.75 -13.15
N SER A 292 4.62 -5.57 -13.14
CA SER A 292 5.00 -4.44 -14.00
C SER A 292 5.40 -3.24 -13.13
N VAL A 293 6.36 -3.49 -12.24
CA VAL A 293 7.02 -2.53 -11.33
C VAL A 293 8.49 -2.92 -11.28
N ASP A 294 9.37 -2.00 -11.64
CA ASP A 294 10.82 -2.24 -11.61
C ASP A 294 11.41 -1.95 -10.22
N GLY A 295 12.72 -2.16 -10.06
CA GLY A 295 13.45 -1.87 -8.84
C GLY A 295 13.27 -2.92 -7.75
N GLU A 296 13.06 -2.49 -6.50
CA GLU A 296 13.08 -3.38 -5.33
C GLU A 296 11.95 -4.42 -5.35
N ALA A 297 10.76 -4.05 -5.85
CA ALA A 297 9.66 -5.00 -6.01
C ALA A 297 10.01 -6.12 -7.00
N ARG A 298 10.69 -5.78 -8.10
CA ARG A 298 11.17 -6.75 -9.09
C ARG A 298 12.19 -7.70 -8.46
N ALA A 299 13.17 -7.18 -7.73
CA ALA A 299 14.17 -8.01 -7.06
C ALA A 299 13.54 -9.05 -6.13
N ILE A 300 12.50 -8.66 -5.37
CA ILE A 300 11.77 -9.59 -4.47
C ILE A 300 11.04 -10.67 -5.27
N VAL A 301 10.29 -10.29 -6.31
CA VAL A 301 9.50 -11.26 -7.10
C VAL A 301 10.40 -12.23 -7.86
N GLU A 302 11.51 -11.77 -8.44
CA GLU A 302 12.50 -12.61 -9.12
C GLU A 302 13.19 -13.54 -8.12
N ALA A 303 13.65 -13.05 -6.96
CA ALA A 303 14.27 -13.87 -5.92
C ALA A 303 13.32 -14.94 -5.36
N SER A 304 12.03 -14.65 -5.29
CA SER A 304 11.02 -15.62 -4.84
C SER A 304 10.74 -16.73 -5.85
N GLY A 305 11.08 -16.55 -7.13
CA GLY A 305 10.61 -17.40 -8.23
C GLY A 305 9.09 -17.48 -8.34
N GLY A 306 8.37 -16.55 -7.70
CA GLY A 306 6.91 -16.53 -7.57
C GLY A 306 6.19 -15.75 -8.68
N GLY A 307 6.91 -15.22 -9.67
CA GLY A 307 6.30 -14.43 -10.72
C GLY A 307 7.25 -14.13 -11.88
N VAL A 308 6.74 -13.34 -12.81
CA VAL A 308 7.49 -12.83 -13.96
C VAL A 308 7.42 -11.31 -14.01
N PHE A 309 8.49 -10.69 -14.46
CA PHE A 309 8.56 -9.25 -14.67
C PHE A 309 8.26 -8.88 -16.13
N THR A 310 7.51 -7.80 -16.31
CA THR A 310 7.38 -7.10 -17.60
C THR A 310 7.61 -5.61 -17.37
N PRO A 311 8.28 -4.88 -18.27
CA PRO A 311 8.47 -3.44 -18.10
C PRO A 311 7.13 -2.71 -17.88
N PRO A 312 7.09 -1.69 -17.01
CA PRO A 312 5.92 -0.84 -16.87
C PRO A 312 5.48 -0.26 -18.22
N GLU A 313 4.16 -0.24 -18.45
CA GLU A 313 3.50 0.30 -19.65
C GLU A 313 3.81 -0.46 -20.97
N ASP A 314 4.46 -1.62 -20.91
CA ASP A 314 4.73 -2.47 -22.09
C ASP A 314 3.59 -3.47 -22.33
N VAL A 315 2.60 -3.04 -23.13
CA VAL A 315 1.41 -3.83 -23.50
C VAL A 315 1.78 -5.14 -24.18
N GLU A 316 2.80 -5.12 -25.07
CA GLU A 316 3.18 -6.28 -25.88
C GLU A 316 3.80 -7.40 -25.02
N ARG A 317 4.74 -7.02 -24.15
CA ARG A 317 5.39 -7.99 -23.25
C ARG A 317 4.41 -8.52 -22.20
N MET A 318 3.54 -7.65 -21.68
CA MET A 318 2.50 -8.06 -20.73
C MET A 318 1.50 -9.04 -21.39
N ALA A 319 1.04 -8.76 -22.60
CA ALA A 319 0.15 -9.64 -23.33
C ALA A 319 0.77 -11.03 -23.59
N ARG A 320 2.02 -11.06 -24.08
CA ARG A 320 2.75 -12.34 -24.30
C ARG A 320 2.94 -13.12 -23.00
N ALA A 321 3.27 -12.45 -21.90
CA ALA A 321 3.42 -13.11 -20.61
C ALA A 321 2.11 -13.74 -20.13
N ILE A 322 0.98 -13.01 -20.24
CA ILE A 322 -0.34 -13.54 -19.88
C ILE A 322 -0.71 -14.75 -20.74
N VAL A 323 -0.51 -14.70 -22.07
CA VAL A 323 -0.78 -15.83 -22.97
C VAL A 323 0.04 -17.06 -22.53
N GLY A 324 1.32 -16.89 -22.20
CA GLY A 324 2.15 -18.00 -21.72
C GLY A 324 1.63 -18.67 -20.42
N PHE A 325 0.94 -17.93 -19.55
CA PHE A 325 0.28 -18.50 -18.37
C PHE A 325 -1.08 -19.14 -18.71
N VAL A 326 -1.80 -18.61 -19.67
CA VAL A 326 -3.07 -19.21 -20.16
C VAL A 326 -2.81 -20.56 -20.80
N ASP A 327 -1.77 -20.64 -21.63
CA ASP A 327 -1.40 -21.85 -22.39
C ASP A 327 -0.72 -22.91 -21.49
N ASP A 328 -0.03 -22.49 -20.41
CA ASP A 328 0.58 -23.40 -19.42
C ASP A 328 0.23 -22.96 -17.98
N ARG A 329 -0.90 -23.44 -17.49
CA ARG A 329 -1.39 -23.16 -16.13
C ARG A 329 -0.52 -23.81 -15.05
N SER A 330 0.13 -24.94 -15.35
CA SER A 330 0.96 -25.68 -14.39
C SER A 330 2.17 -24.85 -13.95
N ARG A 331 2.76 -24.10 -14.86
CA ARG A 331 3.82 -23.13 -14.59
C ARG A 331 3.39 -22.09 -13.54
N GLY A 332 2.16 -21.60 -13.64
CA GLY A 332 1.60 -20.63 -12.68
C GLY A 332 1.48 -21.21 -11.27
N VAL A 333 0.99 -22.45 -11.15
CA VAL A 333 0.88 -23.14 -9.87
C VAL A 333 2.22 -23.29 -9.20
N ALA A 334 3.22 -23.84 -9.91
CA ALA A 334 4.58 -24.02 -9.39
C ALA A 334 5.25 -22.71 -8.98
N MET A 335 5.02 -21.62 -9.71
CA MET A 335 5.47 -20.27 -9.32
C MET A 335 4.79 -19.79 -8.04
N GLY A 336 3.48 -19.96 -7.93
CA GLY A 336 2.74 -19.58 -6.71
C GLY A 336 3.28 -20.29 -5.46
N GLU A 337 3.57 -21.57 -5.54
CA GLU A 337 4.14 -22.37 -4.43
C GLU A 337 5.52 -21.84 -4.00
N ARG A 338 6.41 -21.56 -4.97
CA ARG A 338 7.72 -20.95 -4.67
C ARG A 338 7.57 -19.58 -4.01
N GLY A 339 6.69 -18.74 -4.55
CA GLY A 339 6.38 -17.43 -3.98
C GLY A 339 5.93 -17.53 -2.53
N ARG A 340 5.02 -18.47 -2.21
CA ARG A 340 4.56 -18.70 -0.84
C ARG A 340 5.68 -19.14 0.08
N ALA A 341 6.49 -20.12 -0.32
CA ALA A 341 7.62 -20.59 0.48
C ALA A 341 8.59 -19.46 0.82
N TYR A 342 8.86 -18.58 -0.15
CA TYR A 342 9.73 -17.43 0.04
C TYR A 342 9.15 -16.41 1.02
N VAL A 343 7.91 -15.97 0.83
CA VAL A 343 7.33 -14.92 1.70
C VAL A 343 7.06 -15.44 3.10
N SER A 344 6.77 -16.72 3.28
CA SER A 344 6.59 -17.33 4.61
C SER A 344 7.89 -17.32 5.42
N ARG A 345 9.03 -17.40 4.77
CA ARG A 345 10.34 -17.36 5.43
C ARG A 345 10.82 -15.93 5.68
N GLU A 346 10.67 -15.03 4.70
CA GLU A 346 11.32 -13.72 4.70
C GLU A 346 10.39 -12.58 5.18
N PHE A 347 9.07 -12.72 5.00
CA PHE A 347 8.11 -11.62 5.16
C PHE A 347 6.91 -11.97 6.07
N ASP A 348 7.11 -12.91 6.99
CA ASP A 348 6.14 -13.17 8.06
C ASP A 348 5.98 -11.91 8.93
N ARG A 349 4.74 -11.43 9.05
CA ARG A 349 4.42 -10.20 9.78
C ARG A 349 4.81 -10.27 11.25
N ASP A 350 4.65 -11.44 11.90
CA ASP A 350 4.97 -11.59 13.31
C ASP A 350 6.49 -11.53 13.56
N ALA A 351 7.28 -12.11 12.65
CA ALA A 351 8.73 -11.99 12.70
C ALA A 351 9.19 -10.55 12.48
N LEU A 352 8.59 -9.84 11.53
CA LEU A 352 8.88 -8.43 11.27
C LEU A 352 8.46 -7.53 12.45
N ALA A 353 7.31 -7.82 13.08
CA ALA A 353 6.86 -7.08 14.26
C ALA A 353 7.84 -7.22 15.45
N ARG A 354 8.39 -8.42 15.68
CA ARG A 354 9.43 -8.62 16.70
C ARG A 354 10.68 -7.80 16.41
N ARG A 355 11.17 -7.81 15.16
CA ARG A 355 12.31 -6.95 14.76
C ARG A 355 12.03 -5.46 14.94
N TYR A 356 10.80 -5.03 14.67
CA TYR A 356 10.40 -3.64 14.88
C TYR A 356 10.40 -3.29 16.39
N LEU A 357 9.92 -4.20 17.23
CA LEU A 357 9.96 -4.03 18.68
C LEU A 357 11.39 -3.91 19.20
N ASP A 358 12.35 -4.66 18.65
CA ASP A 358 13.77 -4.54 19.02
C ASP A 358 14.33 -3.14 18.71
N VAL A 359 13.95 -2.57 17.56
CA VAL A 359 14.30 -1.17 17.21
C VAL A 359 13.74 -0.20 18.27
N LEU A 360 12.48 -0.37 18.67
CA LEU A 360 11.85 0.50 19.67
C LEU A 360 12.52 0.36 21.06
N HIS A 361 12.85 -0.85 21.49
CA HIS A 361 13.59 -1.10 22.72
C HIS A 361 14.94 -0.39 22.71
N GLY A 362 15.67 -0.49 21.59
CA GLY A 362 16.94 0.23 21.41
C GLY A 362 16.80 1.74 21.52
N VAL A 363 15.75 2.31 20.92
CA VAL A 363 15.45 3.75 21.01
C VAL A 363 15.15 4.19 22.45
N VAL A 364 14.35 3.41 23.18
CA VAL A 364 14.00 3.71 24.58
C VAL A 364 15.22 3.60 25.47
N ALA A 365 16.03 2.55 25.33
CA ALA A 365 17.26 2.36 26.12
C ALA A 365 18.23 3.53 25.91
N ALA A 366 18.48 3.93 24.66
CA ALA A 366 19.35 5.06 24.34
C ALA A 366 18.81 6.40 24.86
N ALA A 367 17.50 6.59 24.91
CA ALA A 367 16.91 7.80 25.50
C ALA A 367 17.08 7.87 27.02
N ARG A 368 16.99 6.74 27.71
CA ARG A 368 17.19 6.66 29.17
C ARG A 368 18.64 6.89 29.58
N SER A 369 19.62 6.50 28.78
CA SER A 369 21.04 6.71 29.02
C SER A 369 21.52 8.17 28.79
N THR A 370 20.68 9.00 28.13
CA THR A 370 20.98 10.41 27.83
C THR A 370 20.16 11.41 28.66
N ALA A 371 19.24 10.93 29.51
CA ALA A 371 18.41 11.73 30.43
C ALA A 371 19.03 11.75 31.84
#